data_626539ed4360b1939fa9fcd1d1ff06a3
#
_entry.id   626539ed4360b1939fa9fcd1d1ff06a3
#
_cell.length_a   1.000
_cell.length_b   1.000
_cell.length_c   1.000
_cell.angle_alpha   90.00
_cell.angle_beta   90.00
_cell.angle_gamma   90.00
#
_symmetry.space_group_name_H-M   'P 1'
#
loop_
_entity.id
_entity.type
_entity.pdbx_description
1 polymer ?
#
loop_
_entity_poly.entity_id
_entity_poly.type
_entity_poly.pdbx_seq_one_letter_code
_entity_poly.pdbx_strand_id
1 'polypeptide(L)'
;IREILSLFLAGQEEENYLHCSCTIGITCDKIHHARAIIEQEYLNPPSLHQLALRVGTNECTLKRGFKTVFGTTVFGHIFEYRMKMACRYLLDSSKTIQEIGACVGYEYHAHFSTAFKRKFGLTPLEYRCSRLSGS
;
A
#
# COMPACT_ATOMS: atom_id res chain seq x y z
N ILE A 1 5.48 14.56 -8.49
CA ILE A 1 6.23 13.75 -9.43
C ILE A 1 5.40 12.60 -9.95
N ARG A 2 4.66 11.94 -9.07
CA ARG A 2 3.81 10.87 -9.53
C ARG A 2 2.68 11.39 -10.41
N GLU A 3 2.22 12.58 -10.13
CA GLU A 3 1.17 13.17 -10.94
C GLU A 3 1.63 13.42 -12.36
N ILE A 4 2.86 13.88 -12.52
CA ILE A 4 3.39 14.11 -13.85
C ILE A 4 3.58 12.80 -14.58
N LEU A 5 4.16 11.83 -13.90
CA LEU A 5 4.32 10.50 -14.47
C LEU A 5 2.97 9.87 -14.74
N SER A 6 2.01 10.12 -13.87
CA SER A 6 0.67 9.60 -14.06
C SER A 6 0.03 10.13 -15.31
N LEU A 7 0.19 11.42 -15.58
CA LEU A 7 -0.38 11.99 -16.80
C LEU A 7 0.22 11.35 -18.03
N PHE A 8 1.52 11.13 -18.00
CA PHE A 8 2.20 10.51 -19.12
C PHE A 8 1.77 9.04 -19.27
N LEU A 9 1.75 8.33 -18.16
CA LEU A 9 1.40 6.92 -18.17
C LEU A 9 -0.09 6.69 -18.34
N ALA A 10 -0.90 7.69 -18.01
CA ALA A 10 -2.34 7.57 -18.11
C ALA A 10 -2.78 7.25 -19.54
N GLY A 11 -2.08 7.79 -20.52
CA GLY A 11 -2.39 7.48 -21.91
C GLY A 11 -2.24 6.01 -22.21
N GLN A 12 -1.17 5.41 -21.73
CA GLN A 12 -0.93 4.00 -21.94
C GLN A 12 -1.90 3.14 -21.15
N GLU A 13 -2.18 3.56 -19.93
CA GLU A 13 -3.12 2.84 -19.11
C GLU A 13 -4.52 2.89 -19.68
N GLU A 14 -4.89 4.02 -20.25
CA GLU A 14 -6.18 4.15 -20.88
C GLU A 14 -6.30 3.24 -22.08
N GLU A 15 -5.25 3.12 -22.84
CA GLU A 15 -5.26 2.20 -23.97
C GLU A 15 -5.48 0.78 -23.51
N ASN A 16 -4.74 0.37 -22.50
CA ASN A 16 -4.89 -0.96 -21.94
C ASN A 16 -6.29 -1.18 -21.40
N TYR A 17 -6.80 -0.16 -20.73
CA TYR A 17 -8.11 -0.23 -20.13
C TYR A 17 -9.19 -0.40 -21.22
N LEU A 18 -9.11 0.42 -22.25
CA LEU A 18 -10.07 0.37 -23.34
C LEU A 18 -9.95 -0.93 -24.12
N HIS A 19 -8.74 -1.45 -24.23
CA HIS A 19 -8.51 -2.68 -24.96
C HIS A 19 -9.23 -3.87 -24.33
N CYS A 20 -9.34 -3.87 -23.01
CA CYS A 20 -10.01 -4.95 -22.31
C CYS A 20 -11.35 -4.53 -21.72
N SER A 21 -11.97 -3.53 -22.29
CA SER A 21 -12.98 -2.74 -21.61
C SER A 21 -14.20 -3.50 -21.09
N CYS A 22 -14.69 -4.49 -21.80
CA CYS A 22 -15.95 -5.11 -21.40
C CYS A 22 -15.88 -5.86 -20.09
N THR A 23 -14.78 -6.56 -19.86
CA THR A 23 -14.59 -7.33 -18.64
C THR A 23 -13.86 -6.53 -17.59
N ILE A 24 -12.99 -5.63 -18.04
CA ILE A 24 -12.13 -4.88 -17.14
C ILE A 24 -12.87 -3.84 -16.34
N GLY A 25 -13.95 -3.26 -16.87
CA GLY A 25 -14.73 -2.31 -16.11
C GLY A 25 -15.20 -2.88 -14.78
N ILE A 26 -15.81 -4.07 -14.84
CA ILE A 26 -16.29 -4.73 -13.62
C ILE A 26 -15.12 -5.17 -12.75
N THR A 27 -14.07 -5.68 -13.38
CA THR A 27 -12.90 -6.13 -12.64
C THR A 27 -12.21 -4.96 -11.94
N CYS A 28 -12.14 -3.80 -12.59
CA CYS A 28 -11.54 -2.63 -11.97
C CYS A 28 -12.27 -2.21 -10.70
N ASP A 29 -13.60 -2.24 -10.71
CA ASP A 29 -14.35 -1.92 -9.51
C ASP A 29 -14.03 -2.86 -8.39
N LYS A 30 -13.91 -4.16 -8.68
CA LYS A 30 -13.56 -5.15 -7.68
C LYS A 30 -12.14 -4.93 -7.16
N ILE A 31 -11.22 -4.56 -8.04
CA ILE A 31 -9.84 -4.30 -7.65
C ILE A 31 -9.75 -3.06 -6.74
N HIS A 32 -10.48 -2.01 -7.08
CA HIS A 32 -10.53 -0.82 -6.22
C HIS A 32 -11.16 -1.14 -4.89
N HIS A 33 -12.19 -1.98 -4.88
CA HIS A 33 -12.82 -2.42 -3.64
C HIS A 33 -11.82 -3.21 -2.78
N ALA A 34 -11.04 -4.09 -3.42
CA ALA A 34 -10.02 -4.85 -2.71
C ALA A 34 -9.02 -3.91 -2.04
N ARG A 35 -8.59 -2.87 -2.75
CA ARG A 35 -7.67 -1.89 -2.17
C ARG A 35 -8.27 -1.20 -0.96
N ALA A 36 -9.53 -0.82 -1.05
CA ALA A 36 -10.19 -0.18 0.08
C ALA A 36 -10.22 -1.10 1.29
N ILE A 37 -10.50 -2.38 1.07
CA ILE A 37 -10.55 -3.34 2.17
C ILE A 37 -9.19 -3.48 2.84
N ILE A 38 -8.11 -3.62 2.06
CA ILE A 38 -6.81 -3.81 2.67
C ILE A 38 -6.30 -2.54 3.35
N GLU A 39 -6.72 -1.37 2.89
CA GLU A 39 -6.35 -0.14 3.57
C GLU A 39 -7.11 0.03 4.88
N GLN A 40 -8.34 -0.44 4.93
CA GLN A 40 -9.09 -0.42 6.19
C GLN A 40 -8.60 -1.46 7.18
N GLU A 41 -8.14 -2.59 6.68
CA GLU A 41 -7.76 -3.72 7.51
C GLU A 41 -6.26 -4.00 7.45
N TYR A 42 -5.46 -2.96 7.22
CA TYR A 42 -4.03 -3.16 7.01
C TYR A 42 -3.30 -3.72 8.25
N LEU A 43 -3.89 -3.59 9.41
CA LEU A 43 -3.29 -4.14 10.62
C LEU A 43 -3.45 -5.65 10.67
N ASN A 44 -4.53 -6.16 10.11
CA ASN A 44 -4.82 -7.58 10.14
C ASN A 44 -5.52 -7.93 8.83
N PRO A 45 -4.79 -7.88 7.71
CA PRO A 45 -5.43 -8.00 6.40
C PRO A 45 -5.94 -9.41 6.14
N PRO A 46 -7.00 -9.52 5.34
CA PRO A 46 -7.50 -10.85 4.94
C PRO A 46 -6.49 -11.54 4.04
N SER A 47 -6.58 -12.87 3.96
CA SER A 47 -5.77 -13.61 3.02
C SER A 47 -6.20 -13.27 1.60
N LEU A 48 -5.36 -13.62 0.62
CA LEU A 48 -5.73 -13.41 -0.78
C LEU A 48 -7.03 -14.11 -1.14
N HIS A 49 -7.20 -15.32 -0.63
CA HIS A 49 -8.41 -16.08 -0.88
C HIS A 49 -9.64 -15.37 -0.32
N GLN A 50 -9.54 -14.93 0.93
CA GLN A 50 -10.65 -14.22 1.56
C GLN A 50 -10.96 -12.91 0.86
N LEU A 51 -9.90 -12.18 0.49
CA LEU A 51 -10.07 -10.91 -0.20
C LEU A 51 -10.77 -11.12 -1.54
N ALA A 52 -10.34 -12.14 -2.30
CA ALA A 52 -10.96 -12.44 -3.57
C ALA A 52 -12.43 -12.76 -3.42
N LEU A 53 -12.76 -13.56 -2.40
CA LEU A 53 -14.16 -13.89 -2.14
C LEU A 53 -14.97 -12.64 -1.79
N ARG A 54 -14.42 -11.78 -0.98
CA ARG A 54 -15.13 -10.57 -0.53
C ARG A 54 -15.46 -9.63 -1.66
N VAL A 55 -14.60 -9.57 -2.67
CA VAL A 55 -14.85 -8.68 -3.81
C VAL A 55 -15.48 -9.40 -5.00
N GLY A 56 -15.70 -10.72 -4.88
CA GLY A 56 -16.44 -11.46 -5.91
C GLY A 56 -15.59 -11.91 -7.07
N THR A 57 -14.36 -12.32 -6.82
CA THR A 57 -13.48 -12.83 -7.88
C THR A 57 -12.64 -13.99 -7.31
N ASN A 58 -11.65 -14.45 -8.08
CA ASN A 58 -10.72 -15.47 -7.60
C ASN A 58 -9.33 -14.88 -7.41
N GLU A 59 -8.45 -15.65 -6.76
CA GLU A 59 -7.12 -15.15 -6.43
C GLU A 59 -6.32 -14.77 -7.66
N CYS A 60 -6.40 -15.57 -8.69
CA CYS A 60 -5.63 -15.33 -9.91
C CYS A 60 -6.01 -14.00 -10.55
N THR A 61 -7.31 -13.79 -10.70
CA THR A 61 -7.82 -12.55 -11.26
C THR A 61 -7.49 -11.37 -10.37
N LEU A 62 -7.61 -11.56 -9.05
CA LEU A 62 -7.29 -10.51 -8.09
C LEU A 62 -5.83 -10.11 -8.20
N LYS A 63 -4.92 -11.08 -8.16
CA LYS A 63 -3.49 -10.78 -8.22
C LYS A 63 -3.12 -10.07 -9.51
N ARG A 64 -3.62 -10.58 -10.63
CA ARG A 64 -3.31 -10.00 -11.93
C ARG A 64 -3.89 -8.60 -12.06
N GLY A 65 -5.15 -8.45 -11.68
CA GLY A 65 -5.82 -7.16 -11.79
C GLY A 65 -5.22 -6.12 -10.88
N PHE A 66 -4.87 -6.52 -9.67
CA PHE A 66 -4.26 -5.58 -8.72
C PHE A 66 -2.93 -5.06 -9.26
N LYS A 67 -2.11 -5.97 -9.80
CA LYS A 67 -0.84 -5.57 -10.39
C LYS A 67 -1.04 -4.66 -11.60
N THR A 68 -2.03 -4.96 -12.41
CA THR A 68 -2.31 -4.16 -13.60
C THR A 68 -2.82 -2.77 -13.25
N VAL A 69 -3.74 -2.69 -12.29
CA VAL A 69 -4.36 -1.40 -11.94
C VAL A 69 -3.43 -0.54 -11.10
N PHE A 70 -2.76 -1.13 -10.13
CA PHE A 70 -1.97 -0.36 -9.16
C PHE A 70 -0.47 -0.49 -9.31
N GLY A 71 0.00 -1.37 -10.19
CA GLY A 71 1.42 -1.54 -10.43
C GLY A 71 2.17 -2.29 -9.36
N THR A 72 1.48 -2.81 -8.35
CA THR A 72 2.10 -3.54 -7.26
C THR A 72 1.23 -4.71 -6.85
N THR A 73 1.80 -5.63 -6.07
CA THR A 73 1.03 -6.74 -5.54
C THR A 73 0.19 -6.29 -4.36
N VAL A 74 -0.77 -7.14 -3.96
CA VAL A 74 -1.58 -6.87 -2.79
C VAL A 74 -0.69 -6.68 -1.56
N PHE A 75 0.27 -7.59 -1.36
CA PHE A 75 1.17 -7.50 -0.22
C PHE A 75 2.07 -6.29 -0.31
N GLY A 76 2.52 -5.95 -1.53
CA GLY A 76 3.31 -4.74 -1.73
C GLY A 76 2.54 -3.50 -1.35
N HIS A 77 1.26 -3.46 -1.68
CA HIS A 77 0.42 -2.32 -1.33
C HIS A 77 0.24 -2.21 0.18
N ILE A 78 0.02 -3.35 0.85
CA ILE A 78 -0.11 -3.35 2.31
C ILE A 78 1.18 -2.80 2.94
N PHE A 79 2.33 -3.26 2.45
CA PHE A 79 3.61 -2.79 2.95
C PHE A 79 3.76 -1.28 2.77
N GLU A 80 3.44 -0.78 1.56
CA GLU A 80 3.51 0.65 1.28
C GLU A 80 2.59 1.44 2.20
N TYR A 81 1.40 0.93 2.42
CA TYR A 81 0.43 1.62 3.25
C TYR A 81 0.89 1.67 4.70
N ARG A 82 1.44 0.56 5.22
CA ARG A 82 1.97 0.53 6.57
C ARG A 82 3.11 1.54 6.75
N MET A 83 3.99 1.60 5.77
CA MET A 83 5.10 2.55 5.83
C MET A 83 4.61 3.99 5.76
N LYS A 84 3.62 4.23 4.95
CA LYS A 84 3.02 5.56 4.84
C LYS A 84 2.41 5.98 6.18
N MET A 85 1.68 5.07 6.82
CA MET A 85 1.08 5.36 8.11
C MET A 85 2.16 5.54 9.19
N ALA A 86 3.25 4.78 9.10
CA ALA A 86 4.35 4.94 10.03
C ALA A 86 4.94 6.35 9.94
N CYS A 87 5.14 6.84 8.73
CA CYS A 87 5.65 8.20 8.55
C CYS A 87 4.73 9.24 9.20
N ARG A 88 3.44 9.05 9.06
CA ARG A 88 2.48 9.97 9.66
C ARG A 88 2.58 9.94 11.18
N TYR A 89 2.64 8.75 11.77
CA TYR A 89 2.79 8.65 13.21
C TYR A 89 4.10 9.27 13.71
N LEU A 90 5.17 9.07 12.93
CA LEU A 90 6.47 9.60 13.32
C LEU A 90 6.46 11.13 13.39
N LEU A 91 5.72 11.77 12.51
CA LEU A 91 5.70 13.24 12.44
C LEU A 91 4.56 13.86 13.23
N ASP A 92 3.44 13.16 13.35
CA ASP A 92 2.21 13.74 13.90
C ASP A 92 1.94 13.32 15.34
N SER A 93 2.75 12.45 15.91
CA SER A 93 2.51 11.98 17.27
C SER A 93 3.80 11.89 18.05
N SER A 94 3.68 11.78 19.36
CA SER A 94 4.82 11.60 20.24
C SER A 94 5.05 10.15 20.63
N LYS A 95 4.39 9.22 19.91
CA LYS A 95 4.54 7.80 20.19
C LYS A 95 5.99 7.36 20.02
N THR A 96 6.39 6.38 20.83
CA THR A 96 7.73 5.81 20.68
C THR A 96 7.78 5.00 19.37
N ILE A 97 8.99 4.73 18.93
CA ILE A 97 9.19 3.94 17.72
C ILE A 97 8.54 2.57 17.88
N GLN A 98 8.66 1.98 19.06
CA GLN A 98 8.07 0.68 19.33
C GLN A 98 6.54 0.73 19.24
N GLU A 99 5.95 1.78 19.80
CA GLU A 99 4.51 1.96 19.72
C GLU A 99 4.04 2.12 18.29
N ILE A 100 4.80 2.88 17.51
CA ILE A 100 4.45 3.09 16.10
C ILE A 100 4.52 1.78 15.32
N GLY A 101 5.55 0.98 15.57
CA GLY A 101 5.64 -0.33 14.93
C GLY A 101 4.41 -1.17 15.20
N ALA A 102 3.94 -1.18 16.43
CA ALA A 102 2.71 -1.90 16.78
C ALA A 102 1.50 -1.29 16.10
N CYS A 103 1.43 0.02 16.02
CA CYS A 103 0.30 0.72 15.40
C CYS A 103 0.17 0.41 13.91
N VAL A 104 1.27 0.07 13.24
CA VAL A 104 1.21 -0.23 11.82
C VAL A 104 1.28 -1.73 11.54
N GLY A 105 1.11 -2.56 12.59
CA GLY A 105 0.93 -3.98 12.40
C GLY A 105 2.16 -4.84 12.54
N TYR A 106 3.25 -4.32 13.08
CA TYR A 106 4.45 -5.11 13.30
C TYR A 106 4.48 -5.59 14.74
N GLU A 107 4.60 -6.89 14.90
CA GLU A 107 4.66 -7.49 16.22
C GLU A 107 5.97 -7.16 16.93
N TYR A 108 7.07 -7.13 16.17
CA TYR A 108 8.38 -6.89 16.73
C TYR A 108 8.96 -5.60 16.17
N HIS A 109 9.35 -4.73 17.06
CA HIS A 109 9.89 -3.43 16.73
C HIS A 109 11.15 -3.53 15.83
N ALA A 110 11.96 -4.57 16.02
CA ALA A 110 13.14 -4.76 15.17
C ALA A 110 12.76 -5.00 13.71
N HIS A 111 11.68 -5.76 13.48
CA HIS A 111 11.22 -6.00 12.12
C HIS A 111 10.70 -4.72 11.47
N PHE A 112 10.00 -3.91 12.26
CA PHE A 112 9.52 -2.62 11.78
C PHE A 112 10.69 -1.71 11.39
N SER A 113 11.68 -1.59 12.27
CA SER A 113 12.82 -0.71 12.01
C SER A 113 13.60 -1.16 10.77
N THR A 114 13.77 -2.47 10.62
CA THR A 114 14.47 -3.01 9.45
C THR A 114 13.70 -2.72 8.17
N ALA A 115 12.39 -2.94 8.19
CA ALA A 115 11.56 -2.69 7.02
C ALA A 115 11.56 -1.21 6.66
N PHE A 116 11.45 -0.35 7.66
CA PHE A 116 11.44 1.09 7.45
C PHE A 116 12.76 1.56 6.83
N LYS A 117 13.87 1.10 7.40
CA LYS A 117 15.18 1.50 6.87
C LYS A 117 15.39 1.00 5.46
N ARG A 118 14.93 -0.21 5.16
CA ARG A 118 15.04 -0.75 3.80
C ARG A 118 14.26 0.10 2.82
N LYS A 119 13.10 0.58 3.23
CA LYS A 119 12.25 1.38 2.35
C LYS A 119 12.77 2.80 2.16
N PHE A 120 13.17 3.46 3.25
CA PHE A 120 13.47 4.89 3.23
C PHE A 120 14.96 5.22 3.36
N GLY A 121 15.81 4.24 3.66
CA GLY A 121 17.23 4.47 3.85
C GLY A 121 17.61 5.02 5.22
N LEU A 122 16.62 5.31 6.06
CA LEU A 122 16.83 5.84 7.41
C LEU A 122 16.05 4.99 8.39
N THR A 123 16.56 4.90 9.63
CA THR A 123 15.75 4.27 10.67
C THR A 123 14.59 5.18 11.02
N PRO A 124 13.53 4.64 11.65
CA PRO A 124 12.42 5.49 12.06
C PRO A 124 12.85 6.67 12.94
N LEU A 125 13.78 6.44 13.86
CA LEU A 125 14.24 7.51 14.70
C LEU A 125 15.00 8.58 13.92
N GLU A 126 15.87 8.14 13.02
CA GLU A 126 16.59 9.07 12.14
C GLU A 126 15.63 9.89 11.30
N TYR A 127 14.60 9.25 10.79
CA TYR A 127 13.60 9.93 9.97
C TYR A 127 12.88 11.00 10.79
N ARG A 128 12.46 10.65 12.01
CA ARG A 128 11.78 11.59 12.88
C ARG A 128 12.67 12.79 13.20
N CYS A 129 13.91 12.51 13.58
CA CYS A 129 14.84 13.58 13.96
C CYS A 129 15.15 14.48 12.78
N SER A 130 15.37 13.89 11.61
CA SER A 130 15.73 14.68 10.44
C SER A 130 14.58 15.57 9.99
N ARG A 131 13.35 15.09 10.04
CA ARG A 131 12.21 15.89 9.64
C ARG A 131 11.84 16.97 10.63
N LEU A 132 11.93 16.64 11.92
CA LEU A 132 11.57 17.63 12.95
C LEU A 132 12.65 18.68 13.11
N SER A 133 13.94 18.30 12.94
CA SER A 133 15.04 19.24 13.06
C SER A 133 15.21 20.09 11.81
N GLY A 134 14.95 19.52 10.66
CA GLY A 134 15.17 20.19 9.40
C GLY A 134 14.13 21.23 9.04
N SER A 135 13.06 21.26 9.82
CA SER A 135 12.04 22.28 9.59
C SER A 135 12.41 23.58 10.21
#